data_eb9d6e69b2058775c08ec2553bf0bd33
#
_entry.id   eb9d6e69b2058775c08ec2553bf0bd33
#
_cell.length_a   1.000
_cell.length_b   1.000
_cell.length_c   1.000
_cell.angle_alpha   90.00
_cell.angle_beta   90.00
_cell.angle_gamma   90.00
#
_symmetry.space_group_name_H-M   'P 1'
#
loop_
_entity.id
_entity.type
_entity.pdbx_description
1 polymer ?
#
loop_
_entity_poly.entity_id
_entity_poly.type
_entity_poly.pdbx_seq_one_letter_code
_entity_poly.pdbx_strand_id
1 'polypeptide(L)'
;MDANLQTAVAREPETSGQGAHAPGKCIMSRRQFLLTSGLTTASVMVFLNTGCAGVAQVPAVVATYPRKKIASLSQLKTDQPIDFAYPDEGVYSESMVVKLGVPAGGGIGPGQDVVAFNYFCTHQGGDLSGTYKGDTKSLGACPLHLSTYDLTRHGILISGQAYQSLPQVLLELEGDDVYAVGIFGLVFGRYDNLQG
;
A
#
# COMPACT_ATOMS: atom_id res chain seq x y z
N MET A 1 -28.32 -19.99 -57.31
CA MET A 1 -26.91 -20.47 -57.36
C MET A 1 -26.35 -20.39 -55.95
N ASP A 2 -26.49 -21.51 -55.32
CA ASP A 2 -26.13 -21.72 -53.90
C ASP A 2 -24.66 -21.97 -53.79
N ALA A 3 -23.99 -21.26 -52.88
CA ALA A 3 -22.63 -21.62 -52.43
C ALA A 3 -22.63 -21.71 -50.91
N ASN A 4 -22.80 -22.95 -50.47
CA ASN A 4 -22.71 -23.42 -49.10
C ASN A 4 -21.23 -23.45 -48.64
N LEU A 5 -20.85 -22.59 -47.70
CA LEU A 5 -19.51 -22.56 -47.11
C LEU A 5 -19.59 -23.27 -45.75
N GLN A 6 -19.33 -24.55 -45.75
CA GLN A 6 -19.13 -25.37 -44.53
C GLN A 6 -17.75 -25.09 -43.96
N THR A 7 -17.70 -24.42 -42.83
CA THR A 7 -16.48 -24.26 -42.05
C THR A 7 -16.23 -25.54 -41.24
N ALA A 8 -15.17 -26.24 -41.57
CA ALA A 8 -14.71 -27.41 -40.85
C ALA A 8 -14.08 -26.97 -39.52
N VAL A 9 -14.68 -27.37 -38.40
CA VAL A 9 -14.11 -27.26 -37.05
C VAL A 9 -13.16 -28.42 -36.86
N ALA A 10 -11.86 -28.15 -36.78
CA ALA A 10 -10.84 -29.13 -36.42
C ALA A 10 -11.04 -29.56 -34.97
N ARG A 11 -11.26 -30.85 -34.74
CA ARG A 11 -11.24 -31.47 -33.41
C ARG A 11 -9.80 -31.69 -32.99
N GLU A 12 -9.40 -31.08 -31.87
CA GLU A 12 -8.17 -31.39 -31.17
C GLU A 12 -8.28 -32.78 -30.47
N PRO A 13 -7.19 -33.56 -30.40
CA PRO A 13 -7.23 -34.89 -29.78
C PRO A 13 -7.30 -34.77 -28.25
N GLU A 14 -8.26 -35.49 -27.69
CA GLU A 14 -8.38 -35.71 -26.25
C GLU A 14 -7.16 -36.48 -25.74
N THR A 15 -6.29 -35.82 -24.96
CA THR A 15 -5.28 -36.51 -24.15
C THR A 15 -5.94 -36.99 -22.87
N SER A 16 -6.12 -38.30 -22.82
CA SER A 16 -6.53 -39.03 -21.63
C SER A 16 -5.51 -38.86 -20.50
N GLY A 17 -6.00 -38.46 -19.37
CA GLY A 17 -5.59 -39.00 -18.11
C GLY A 17 -4.50 -38.34 -17.35
N GLN A 18 -4.77 -37.90 -16.22
CA GLN A 18 -4.24 -38.45 -14.97
C GLN A 18 -4.81 -37.62 -13.82
N GLY A 19 -5.33 -38.35 -12.84
CA GLY A 19 -6.10 -37.84 -11.73
C GLY A 19 -5.49 -36.64 -11.04
N ALA A 20 -6.23 -35.55 -11.07
CA ALA A 20 -6.03 -34.46 -10.16
C ALA A 20 -6.33 -34.94 -8.74
N HIS A 21 -5.29 -35.09 -7.93
CA HIS A 21 -5.46 -35.23 -6.49
C HIS A 21 -6.18 -33.99 -5.99
N ALA A 22 -7.42 -34.14 -5.58
CA ALA A 22 -8.14 -33.10 -4.85
C ALA A 22 -7.34 -32.73 -3.58
N PRO A 23 -7.12 -31.44 -3.29
CA PRO A 23 -6.47 -31.04 -2.05
C PRO A 23 -7.34 -31.52 -0.89
N GLY A 24 -6.80 -32.40 -0.06
CA GLY A 24 -7.46 -32.89 1.13
C GLY A 24 -7.86 -31.73 2.02
N LYS A 25 -9.15 -31.51 2.22
CA LYS A 25 -9.66 -30.54 3.17
C LYS A 25 -9.24 -31.01 4.57
N CYS A 26 -8.26 -30.35 5.16
CA CYS A 26 -7.99 -30.48 6.60
C CYS A 26 -9.19 -29.88 7.36
N ILE A 27 -10.21 -30.70 7.62
CA ILE A 27 -11.37 -30.29 8.44
C ILE A 27 -10.98 -30.49 9.90
N MET A 28 -10.35 -29.47 10.48
CA MET A 28 -10.18 -29.42 11.93
C MET A 28 -11.49 -28.96 12.56
N SER A 29 -12.07 -29.78 13.46
CA SER A 29 -13.29 -29.41 14.14
C SER A 29 -13.02 -28.24 15.10
N ARG A 30 -14.04 -27.37 15.33
CA ARG A 30 -13.94 -26.26 16.30
C ARG A 30 -13.46 -26.72 17.67
N ARG A 31 -13.85 -27.93 18.10
CA ARG A 31 -13.44 -28.53 19.36
C ARG A 31 -11.96 -28.88 19.38
N GLN A 32 -11.41 -29.41 18.28
CA GLN A 32 -9.98 -29.69 18.15
C GLN A 32 -9.17 -28.40 18.13
N PHE A 33 -9.66 -27.36 17.47
CA PHE A 33 -9.01 -26.05 17.48
C PHE A 33 -8.93 -25.47 18.91
N LEU A 34 -10.02 -25.52 19.67
CA LEU A 34 -10.06 -25.01 21.06
C LEU A 34 -9.20 -25.82 22.01
N LEU A 35 -9.11 -27.13 21.84
CA LEU A 35 -8.26 -28.00 22.67
C LEU A 35 -6.78 -27.82 22.40
N THR A 36 -6.40 -27.48 21.14
CA THR A 36 -4.99 -27.24 20.77
C THR A 36 -4.54 -25.81 21.08
N SER A 37 -5.44 -24.83 21.09
CA SER A 37 -5.12 -23.45 21.46
C SER A 37 -5.05 -23.18 22.96
N GLY A 38 -5.62 -24.07 23.79
CA GLY A 38 -5.62 -23.94 25.26
C GLY A 38 -4.41 -24.52 25.99
N LEU A 39 -3.49 -25.18 25.29
CA LEU A 39 -2.31 -25.82 25.90
C LEU A 39 -1.03 -25.21 25.33
N THR A 40 -0.50 -24.29 26.10
CA THR A 40 0.94 -23.96 26.19
C THR A 40 1.54 -22.91 25.25
N THR A 41 2.06 -21.92 25.89
CA THR A 41 3.13 -20.99 25.49
C THR A 41 4.47 -21.66 25.09
N ALA A 42 4.51 -22.99 24.94
CA ALA A 42 5.75 -23.74 24.67
C ALA A 42 5.73 -24.59 23.39
N SER A 43 4.68 -24.57 22.58
CA SER A 43 4.50 -25.54 21.48
C SER A 43 4.36 -24.93 20.10
N VAL A 44 4.97 -23.78 19.82
CA VAL A 44 5.08 -23.26 18.45
C VAL A 44 5.95 -24.14 17.54
N MET A 45 6.72 -25.06 18.11
CA MET A 45 7.67 -25.91 17.37
C MET A 45 7.11 -27.27 16.92
N VAL A 46 5.92 -27.68 17.27
CA VAL A 46 5.44 -29.04 16.95
C VAL A 46 4.53 -29.12 15.71
N PHE A 47 4.05 -27.99 15.20
CA PHE A 47 3.21 -28.01 13.99
C PHE A 47 3.98 -28.14 12.67
N LEU A 48 5.30 -28.21 12.69
CA LEU A 48 6.13 -28.31 11.48
C LEU A 48 6.26 -29.74 10.92
N ASN A 49 5.72 -30.79 11.59
CA ASN A 49 6.01 -32.18 11.19
C ASN A 49 4.82 -33.12 11.01
N THR A 50 3.59 -32.65 10.98
CA THR A 50 2.46 -33.50 10.62
C THR A 50 1.81 -33.00 9.33
N GLY A 51 2.37 -33.41 8.22
CA GLY A 51 1.73 -33.81 7.00
C GLY A 51 0.64 -32.94 6.36
N CYS A 52 0.73 -31.60 6.39
CA CYS A 52 0.13 -30.79 5.33
C CYS A 52 1.23 -30.49 4.31
N ALA A 53 1.34 -31.32 3.32
CA ALA A 53 2.29 -31.14 2.23
C ALA A 53 2.13 -29.74 1.60
N GLY A 54 3.18 -28.93 1.69
CA GLY A 54 3.42 -27.89 0.72
C GLY A 54 2.60 -26.62 0.82
N VAL A 55 2.54 -25.96 2.00
CA VAL A 55 2.43 -24.50 1.94
C VAL A 55 3.82 -24.02 1.51
N ALA A 56 3.97 -23.67 0.24
CA ALA A 56 5.15 -22.98 -0.22
C ALA A 56 5.30 -21.73 0.65
N GLN A 57 6.32 -21.69 1.50
CA GLN A 57 6.64 -20.49 2.23
C GLN A 57 7.16 -19.48 1.19
N VAL A 58 6.33 -18.53 0.85
CA VAL A 58 6.78 -17.37 0.07
C VAL A 58 7.60 -16.52 1.05
N PRO A 59 8.91 -16.36 0.84
CA PRO A 59 9.69 -15.50 1.71
C PRO A 59 9.14 -14.09 1.66
N ALA A 60 8.88 -13.49 2.82
CA ALA A 60 8.54 -12.08 2.89
C ALA A 60 9.75 -11.27 2.39
N VAL A 61 9.55 -10.49 1.35
CA VAL A 61 10.57 -9.52 0.90
C VAL A 61 10.46 -8.31 1.80
N VAL A 62 11.52 -8.07 2.59
CA VAL A 62 11.62 -6.85 3.38
C VAL A 62 12.25 -5.78 2.50
N ALA A 63 11.46 -4.77 2.13
CA ALA A 63 11.95 -3.61 1.39
C ALA A 63 12.74 -2.70 2.34
N THR A 64 13.97 -2.33 1.95
CA THR A 64 14.80 -1.37 2.68
C THR A 64 14.74 -0.02 1.97
N TYR A 65 13.97 0.90 2.52
CA TYR A 65 13.85 2.24 1.98
C TYR A 65 15.07 3.12 2.32
N PRO A 66 15.47 4.05 1.43
CA PRO A 66 16.52 5.01 1.73
C PRO A 66 16.05 5.97 2.84
N ARG A 67 16.94 6.24 3.81
CA ARG A 67 16.71 7.29 4.80
C ARG A 67 17.13 8.64 4.22
N LYS A 68 16.18 9.54 3.94
CA LYS A 68 16.43 10.83 3.28
C LYS A 68 15.97 11.97 4.19
N LYS A 69 16.88 12.90 4.52
CA LYS A 69 16.49 14.16 5.18
C LYS A 69 15.67 15.00 4.21
N ILE A 70 14.48 15.43 4.63
CA ILE A 70 13.53 16.17 3.77
C ILE A 70 13.21 17.58 4.29
N ALA A 71 13.33 17.81 5.60
CA ALA A 71 13.06 19.12 6.19
C ALA A 71 13.72 19.23 7.59
N SER A 72 13.60 20.39 8.21
CA SER A 72 13.80 20.60 9.64
C SER A 72 12.50 21.01 10.28
N LEU A 73 12.19 20.46 11.45
CA LEU A 73 10.92 20.72 12.16
C LEU A 73 10.72 22.21 12.45
N SER A 74 11.80 22.92 12.80
CA SER A 74 11.81 24.36 13.04
C SER A 74 11.48 25.21 11.80
N GLN A 75 11.67 24.68 10.60
CA GLN A 75 11.35 25.34 9.33
C GLN A 75 9.90 25.13 8.90
N LEU A 76 9.24 24.09 9.42
CA LEU A 76 7.88 23.76 9.05
C LEU A 76 6.88 24.75 9.68
N LYS A 77 6.19 25.48 8.83
CA LYS A 77 5.08 26.35 9.23
C LYS A 77 3.76 25.63 9.01
N THR A 78 2.81 25.88 9.91
CA THR A 78 1.47 25.30 9.79
C THR A 78 0.83 25.64 8.45
N ASP A 79 0.28 24.63 7.78
CA ASP A 79 -0.40 24.72 6.49
C ASP A 79 0.47 25.22 5.33
N GLN A 80 1.79 25.11 5.44
CA GLN A 80 2.72 25.41 4.35
C GLN A 80 3.46 24.12 3.94
N PRO A 81 3.03 23.45 2.88
CA PRO A 81 3.73 22.28 2.35
C PRO A 81 5.15 22.62 1.86
N ILE A 82 6.06 21.67 1.99
CA ILE A 82 7.39 21.67 1.38
C ILE A 82 7.47 20.44 0.49
N ASP A 83 7.85 20.65 -0.77
CA ASP A 83 7.95 19.60 -1.77
C ASP A 83 9.29 18.86 -1.66
N PHE A 84 9.26 17.56 -1.91
CA PHE A 84 10.45 16.70 -2.00
C PHE A 84 10.14 15.48 -2.86
N ALA A 85 11.19 14.78 -3.32
CA ALA A 85 11.04 13.50 -4.02
C ALA A 85 11.42 12.34 -3.10
N TYR A 86 10.65 11.23 -3.14
CA TYR A 86 10.92 10.02 -2.36
C TYR A 86 10.16 8.80 -2.95
N PRO A 87 10.76 7.60 -3.00
CA PRO A 87 12.05 7.19 -2.42
C PRO A 87 13.28 7.55 -3.27
N ASP A 88 13.06 7.99 -4.49
CA ASP A 88 14.05 8.36 -5.50
C ASP A 88 13.67 9.67 -6.19
N GLU A 89 14.37 10.04 -7.25
CA GLU A 89 14.07 11.21 -8.10
C GLU A 89 13.35 10.79 -9.40
N GLY A 90 12.81 9.59 -9.44
CA GLY A 90 12.10 9.04 -10.60
C GLY A 90 10.68 9.52 -10.76
N VAL A 91 10.00 8.98 -11.77
CA VAL A 91 8.61 9.32 -12.08
C VAL A 91 7.70 8.93 -10.91
N TYR A 92 6.75 9.80 -10.59
CA TYR A 92 5.78 9.66 -9.50
C TYR A 92 6.38 9.68 -8.08
N SER A 93 7.63 10.19 -7.93
CA SER A 93 8.28 10.35 -6.61
C SER A 93 7.89 11.62 -5.87
N GLU A 94 7.33 12.60 -6.56
CA GLU A 94 7.02 13.90 -5.99
C GLU A 94 6.03 13.76 -4.83
N SER A 95 6.41 14.37 -3.73
CA SER A 95 5.74 14.26 -2.43
C SER A 95 5.80 15.58 -1.70
N MET A 96 4.97 15.71 -0.67
CA MET A 96 5.02 16.88 0.22
C MET A 96 5.16 16.45 1.67
N VAL A 97 5.80 17.29 2.47
CA VAL A 97 5.71 17.28 3.93
C VAL A 97 4.97 18.54 4.39
N VAL A 98 4.07 18.38 5.35
CA VAL A 98 3.28 19.50 5.87
C VAL A 98 3.05 19.36 7.37
N LYS A 99 3.10 20.50 8.07
CA LYS A 99 2.65 20.62 9.46
C LYS A 99 1.18 21.03 9.46
N LEU A 100 0.31 20.14 9.93
CA LEU A 100 -1.14 20.36 9.89
C LEU A 100 -1.65 21.26 11.02
N GLY A 101 -0.91 21.35 12.14
CA GLY A 101 -1.35 22.08 13.35
C GLY A 101 -2.43 21.34 14.14
N VAL A 102 -2.80 20.12 13.73
CA VAL A 102 -3.70 19.21 14.44
C VAL A 102 -3.11 17.79 14.37
N PRO A 103 -3.29 16.96 15.41
CA PRO A 103 -2.79 15.58 15.40
C PRO A 103 -3.31 14.78 14.21
N ALA A 104 -2.46 13.97 13.61
CA ALA A 104 -2.77 13.20 12.43
C ALA A 104 -2.23 11.77 12.52
N GLY A 105 -2.88 10.84 11.83
CA GLY A 105 -2.45 9.44 11.73
C GLY A 105 -1.07 9.34 11.05
N GLY A 106 -0.11 8.69 11.73
CA GLY A 106 1.28 8.62 11.28
C GLY A 106 2.06 9.93 11.40
N GLY A 107 1.50 10.93 12.07
CA GLY A 107 2.15 12.21 12.32
C GLY A 107 3.29 12.12 13.33
N ILE A 108 4.34 12.90 13.13
CA ILE A 108 5.51 13.01 14.01
C ILE A 108 5.62 14.39 14.66
N GLY A 109 6.60 14.53 15.53
CA GLY A 109 6.84 15.75 16.29
C GLY A 109 5.98 15.87 17.55
N PRO A 110 6.19 16.92 18.36
CA PRO A 110 5.50 17.10 19.64
C PRO A 110 3.96 17.19 19.52
N GLY A 111 3.47 17.73 18.40
CA GLY A 111 2.03 17.83 18.08
C GLY A 111 1.48 16.62 17.35
N GLN A 112 2.31 15.64 16.97
CA GLN A 112 1.92 14.55 16.07
C GLN A 112 1.22 15.06 14.80
N ASP A 113 1.65 16.22 14.31
CA ASP A 113 0.97 17.01 13.30
C ASP A 113 1.80 17.19 12.01
N VAL A 114 3.00 16.62 11.94
CA VAL A 114 3.82 16.63 10.73
C VAL A 114 3.63 15.31 9.99
N VAL A 115 3.12 15.39 8.78
CA VAL A 115 2.85 14.25 7.89
C VAL A 115 3.42 14.49 6.50
N ALA A 116 3.63 13.43 5.74
CA ALA A 116 4.06 13.53 4.36
C ALA A 116 3.29 12.56 3.45
N PHE A 117 3.01 12.98 2.24
CA PHE A 117 2.23 12.22 1.28
C PHE A 117 2.78 12.38 -0.13
N ASN A 118 2.64 11.33 -0.92
CA ASN A 118 2.90 11.39 -2.35
C ASN A 118 1.80 12.21 -3.05
N TYR A 119 2.16 12.93 -4.13
CA TYR A 119 1.21 13.79 -4.83
C TYR A 119 0.31 13.08 -5.84
N PHE A 120 0.59 11.83 -6.17
CA PHE A 120 -0.14 11.18 -7.27
C PHE A 120 -1.38 10.44 -6.80
N CYS A 121 -2.52 10.87 -7.33
CA CYS A 121 -3.83 10.30 -7.06
C CYS A 121 -3.86 8.79 -7.38
N THR A 122 -4.31 7.98 -6.43
CA THR A 122 -4.34 6.51 -6.55
C THR A 122 -5.35 5.98 -7.56
N HIS A 123 -6.19 6.85 -8.14
CA HIS A 123 -7.14 6.45 -9.19
C HIS A 123 -6.43 6.29 -10.54
N GLN A 124 -5.88 7.38 -11.11
CA GLN A 124 -5.23 7.41 -12.42
C GLN A 124 -4.01 8.35 -12.44
N GLY A 125 -3.31 8.50 -11.34
CA GLY A 125 -2.06 9.24 -11.29
C GLY A 125 -2.18 10.75 -11.53
N GLY A 126 -3.36 11.33 -11.32
CA GLY A 126 -3.51 12.78 -11.43
C GLY A 126 -2.64 13.50 -10.40
N ASP A 127 -1.92 14.52 -10.83
CA ASP A 127 -1.08 15.33 -9.97
C ASP A 127 -1.93 16.20 -9.03
N LEU A 128 -1.68 16.08 -7.73
CA LEU A 128 -2.33 16.82 -6.65
C LEU A 128 -1.50 18.00 -6.15
N SER A 129 -0.33 18.27 -6.74
CA SER A 129 0.50 19.41 -6.33
C SER A 129 -0.31 20.71 -6.40
N GLY A 130 -0.12 21.58 -5.41
CA GLY A 130 -0.86 22.84 -5.31
C GLY A 130 -2.35 22.72 -4.93
N THR A 131 -2.86 21.50 -4.64
CA THR A 131 -4.28 21.31 -4.27
C THR A 131 -4.51 21.15 -2.76
N TYR A 132 -3.48 21.36 -1.93
CA TYR A 132 -3.60 21.32 -0.47
C TYR A 132 -4.54 22.41 0.06
N LYS A 133 -5.41 22.01 1.00
CA LYS A 133 -6.36 22.91 1.68
C LYS A 133 -6.15 22.86 3.19
N GLY A 134 -5.57 23.95 3.73
CA GLY A 134 -5.25 24.04 5.15
C GLY A 134 -6.47 24.09 6.07
N ASP A 135 -7.60 24.63 5.61
CA ASP A 135 -8.85 24.71 6.37
C ASP A 135 -9.47 23.32 6.65
N THR A 136 -9.38 22.41 5.70
CA THR A 136 -9.93 21.05 5.78
C THR A 136 -8.86 19.97 5.99
N LYS A 137 -7.56 20.33 6.02
CA LYS A 137 -6.43 19.40 6.10
C LYS A 137 -6.50 18.30 5.04
N SER A 138 -6.89 18.67 3.83
CA SER A 138 -7.11 17.74 2.73
C SER A 138 -6.24 18.06 1.53
N LEU A 139 -5.98 17.03 0.71
CA LEU A 139 -5.31 17.15 -0.58
C LEU A 139 -6.28 16.75 -1.69
N GLY A 140 -6.47 17.62 -2.68
CA GLY A 140 -7.45 17.48 -3.75
C GLY A 140 -8.32 18.75 -3.87
N ALA A 141 -9.32 18.80 -4.74
CA ALA A 141 -9.82 17.74 -5.62
C ALA A 141 -8.84 17.44 -6.76
N CYS A 142 -8.63 16.17 -7.05
CA CYS A 142 -7.82 15.74 -8.18
C CYS A 142 -8.36 16.34 -9.49
N PRO A 143 -7.49 16.90 -10.36
CA PRO A 143 -7.94 17.55 -11.58
C PRO A 143 -8.58 16.59 -12.59
N LEU A 144 -8.33 15.27 -12.46
CA LEU A 144 -8.90 14.29 -13.38
C LEU A 144 -10.32 13.87 -12.97
N HIS A 145 -10.55 13.39 -11.73
CA HIS A 145 -11.84 12.82 -11.32
C HIS A 145 -12.20 13.18 -9.87
N LEU A 146 -11.74 14.33 -9.39
CA LEU A 146 -12.14 14.99 -8.14
C LEU A 146 -11.86 14.21 -6.85
N SER A 147 -10.99 13.20 -6.88
CA SER A 147 -10.59 12.49 -5.65
C SER A 147 -9.95 13.45 -4.66
N THR A 148 -10.39 13.39 -3.41
CA THR A 148 -9.93 14.24 -2.30
C THR A 148 -9.61 13.35 -1.10
N TYR A 149 -8.52 13.65 -0.41
CA TYR A 149 -7.96 12.82 0.65
C TYR A 149 -7.82 13.60 1.95
N ASP A 150 -8.20 12.99 3.08
CA ASP A 150 -8.03 13.53 4.44
C ASP A 150 -6.62 13.19 4.96
N LEU A 151 -5.78 14.19 5.13
CA LEU A 151 -4.41 14.01 5.57
C LEU A 151 -4.29 13.79 7.09
N THR A 152 -5.35 14.05 7.86
CA THR A 152 -5.37 13.75 9.30
C THR A 152 -5.57 12.27 9.59
N ARG A 153 -6.01 11.49 8.59
CA ARG A 153 -6.38 10.07 8.71
C ARG A 153 -5.69 9.20 7.67
N HIS A 154 -4.35 9.22 7.64
CA HIS A 154 -3.55 8.39 6.73
C HIS A 154 -3.90 8.56 5.24
N GLY A 155 -4.31 9.76 4.82
CA GLY A 155 -4.68 10.02 3.43
C GLY A 155 -5.90 9.24 2.95
N ILE A 156 -6.86 8.91 3.83
CA ILE A 156 -8.08 8.22 3.42
C ILE A 156 -8.85 9.03 2.39
N LEU A 157 -9.41 8.34 1.39
CA LEU A 157 -10.28 8.97 0.41
C LEU A 157 -11.58 9.44 1.09
N ILE A 158 -11.96 10.70 0.89
CA ILE A 158 -13.22 11.27 1.39
C ILE A 158 -14.22 11.58 0.27
N SER A 159 -13.75 11.75 -0.96
CA SER A 159 -14.63 11.89 -2.13
C SER A 159 -13.88 11.58 -3.43
N GLY A 160 -14.59 11.23 -4.49
CA GLY A 160 -14.05 10.98 -5.83
C GLY A 160 -13.99 9.51 -6.20
N GLN A 161 -13.16 9.18 -7.20
CA GLN A 161 -13.18 7.88 -7.89
C GLN A 161 -12.09 6.89 -7.43
N ALA A 162 -11.16 7.30 -6.57
CA ALA A 162 -10.15 6.39 -6.03
C ALA A 162 -10.77 5.35 -5.07
N TYR A 163 -10.08 4.24 -4.83
CA TYR A 163 -10.49 3.25 -3.81
C TYR A 163 -9.42 3.00 -2.76
N GLN A 164 -8.28 3.66 -2.85
CA GLN A 164 -7.16 3.52 -1.93
C GLN A 164 -6.85 4.85 -1.29
N SER A 165 -6.31 4.80 -0.08
CA SER A 165 -5.70 5.97 0.56
C SER A 165 -4.53 6.48 -0.26
N LEU A 166 -4.25 7.76 -0.16
CA LEU A 166 -3.05 8.35 -0.75
C LEU A 166 -1.80 7.76 -0.08
N PRO A 167 -0.75 7.37 -0.83
CA PRO A 167 0.46 6.85 -0.24
C PRO A 167 1.09 7.83 0.74
N GLN A 168 1.26 7.38 2.00
CA GLN A 168 1.84 8.19 3.07
C GLN A 168 3.33 7.87 3.21
N VAL A 169 4.18 8.90 3.17
CA VAL A 169 5.60 8.75 3.45
C VAL A 169 5.79 8.66 4.96
N LEU A 170 6.44 7.60 5.41
CA LEU A 170 6.75 7.37 6.82
C LEU A 170 7.90 8.27 7.23
N LEU A 171 7.74 8.94 8.36
CA LEU A 171 8.67 9.95 8.85
C LEU A 171 9.31 9.51 10.17
N GLU A 172 10.57 9.91 10.35
CA GLU A 172 11.29 9.87 11.62
C GLU A 172 11.82 11.26 11.98
N LEU A 173 11.87 11.54 13.28
CA LEU A 173 12.42 12.78 13.81
C LEU A 173 13.72 12.46 14.58
N GLU A 174 14.81 13.13 14.18
CA GLU A 174 16.08 13.06 14.91
C GLU A 174 16.53 14.49 15.26
N GLY A 175 16.37 14.85 16.53
CA GLY A 175 16.54 16.24 16.97
C GLY A 175 15.55 17.16 16.27
N ASP A 176 16.02 18.03 15.40
CA ASP A 176 15.21 18.92 14.56
C ASP A 176 15.03 18.40 13.13
N ASP A 177 15.75 17.35 12.75
CA ASP A 177 15.78 16.85 11.39
C ASP A 177 14.66 15.85 11.14
N VAL A 178 13.89 16.07 10.07
CA VAL A 178 12.81 15.20 9.58
C VAL A 178 13.33 14.34 8.44
N TYR A 179 13.23 13.03 8.62
CA TYR A 179 13.66 12.03 7.64
C TYR A 179 12.48 11.26 7.08
N ALA A 180 12.46 11.05 5.77
CA ALA A 180 11.64 10.05 5.11
C ALA A 180 12.33 8.69 5.21
N VAL A 181 11.61 7.64 5.63
CA VAL A 181 12.17 6.32 5.92
C VAL A 181 11.40 5.17 5.28
N GLY A 182 10.27 5.44 4.65
CA GLY A 182 9.43 4.43 4.01
C GLY A 182 8.19 5.01 3.37
N ILE A 183 7.39 4.15 2.74
CA ILE A 183 6.08 4.51 2.18
C ILE A 183 5.05 3.49 2.64
N PHE A 184 3.96 3.97 3.19
CA PHE A 184 2.76 3.19 3.45
C PHE A 184 1.80 3.31 2.27
N GLY A 185 1.50 2.19 1.61
CA GLY A 185 0.77 2.13 0.36
C GLY A 185 1.68 1.99 -0.87
N LEU A 186 1.09 1.85 -2.05
CA LEU A 186 1.80 1.74 -3.31
C LEU A 186 1.63 3.03 -4.10
N VAL A 187 2.76 3.62 -4.54
CA VAL A 187 2.78 4.80 -5.40
C VAL A 187 2.19 4.45 -6.76
N PHE A 188 1.36 5.33 -7.30
CA PHE A 188 0.77 5.16 -8.62
C PHE A 188 1.85 4.92 -9.69
N GLY A 189 1.55 4.01 -10.62
CA GLY A 189 2.44 3.69 -11.73
C GLY A 189 3.63 2.79 -11.38
N ARG A 190 3.80 2.41 -10.12
CA ARG A 190 4.85 1.50 -9.67
C ARG A 190 4.27 0.15 -9.26
N TYR A 191 4.99 -0.93 -9.55
CA TYR A 191 4.68 -2.27 -9.03
C TYR A 191 5.43 -2.56 -7.73
N ASP A 192 6.50 -1.81 -7.48
CA ASP A 192 7.31 -1.79 -6.27
C ASP A 192 7.78 -0.34 -6.05
N ASN A 193 7.58 0.21 -4.85
CA ASN A 193 7.95 1.59 -4.56
C ASN A 193 9.46 1.89 -4.71
N LEU A 194 10.31 0.87 -4.65
CA LEU A 194 11.77 1.02 -4.79
C LEU A 194 12.28 0.83 -6.23
N GLN A 195 11.39 0.47 -7.13
CA GLN A 195 11.70 0.26 -8.55
C GLN A 195 10.74 1.11 -9.38
N GLY A 196 11.16 2.34 -9.64
CA GLY A 196 10.41 3.31 -10.45
C GLY A 196 10.67 3.19 -11.93
#